data_ce181f1c3ebadeaa5816dfe5c8be7138
#
_entry.id   ce181f1c3ebadeaa5816dfe5c8be7138
#
_cell.length_a   1.000
_cell.length_b   1.000
_cell.length_c   1.000
_cell.angle_alpha   90.00
_cell.angle_beta   90.00
_cell.angle_gamma   90.00
#
_symmetry.space_group_name_H-M   'P 1'
#
loop_
_entity.id
_entity.type
_entity.pdbx_description
1 polymer ?
#
loop_
_entity_poly.entity_id
_entity_poly.type
_entity_poly.pdbx_seq_one_letter_code
_entity_poly.pdbx_strand_id
1 'polypeptide(L)'
;MASIFSRLCKAFLMSATFFCVSSMAAPVLQEHHTEIDGKQRRYYHFFDPLALHPGQVILLVSGSGCNDFSLRLPLFFERYTEPVNVYYLEKTRVEKQADGSKCSPEFQATDKFEIRLADHLKFMEQEPDLKKMPARSIAVLGFSEGGAIAPYIARDSKKVGWLATAGSGGLKQSEEFLIFADRGIEPYAKPFSRDYFLQMYDDIRRDGNNLEKEFFGHSYAYWSGYLFSDPLIVYAQLDIPMVAAMGEKDDSVPIESGRALRDYFLKHPEKDFQFVEFPGASHGLKTADRNGAQEFIASLAAWFKGDKRAFELK
;
A
#
# COMPACT_ATOMS: atom_id res chain seq x y z
N MET A 1 -71.38 3.52 -58.28
CA MET A 1 -69.94 3.57 -58.51
C MET A 1 -69.33 4.20 -57.27
N ALA A 2 -68.91 3.43 -56.32
CA ALA A 2 -68.33 3.89 -55.03
C ALA A 2 -67.00 3.28 -54.84
N SER A 3 -65.94 4.13 -54.72
CA SER A 3 -64.59 3.76 -54.48
C SER A 3 -64.36 3.75 -52.98
N ILE A 4 -63.87 2.63 -52.46
CA ILE A 4 -63.55 2.41 -51.05
C ILE A 4 -62.05 2.71 -50.86
N PHE A 5 -61.70 3.75 -50.08
CA PHE A 5 -60.30 4.02 -49.60
C PHE A 5 -60.06 3.28 -48.32
N SER A 6 -59.13 2.29 -48.39
CA SER A 6 -58.58 1.61 -47.22
C SER A 6 -57.42 2.42 -46.66
N ARG A 7 -57.56 2.89 -45.43
CA ARG A 7 -56.44 3.50 -44.67
C ARG A 7 -55.74 2.42 -43.82
N LEU A 8 -54.50 2.07 -44.19
CA LEU A 8 -53.63 1.30 -43.35
C LEU A 8 -53.00 2.22 -42.27
N CYS A 9 -53.41 2.04 -41.03
CA CYS A 9 -52.65 2.58 -39.87
C CYS A 9 -51.45 1.70 -39.59
N LYS A 10 -50.24 2.17 -39.87
CA LYS A 10 -49.01 1.56 -39.38
C LYS A 10 -48.77 2.06 -37.96
N ALA A 11 -48.97 1.18 -36.97
CA ALA A 11 -48.55 1.42 -35.60
C ALA A 11 -47.02 1.28 -35.49
N PHE A 12 -46.32 2.36 -35.17
CA PHE A 12 -44.89 2.38 -34.85
C PHE A 12 -44.76 2.02 -33.35
N LEU A 13 -44.35 0.78 -33.05
CA LEU A 13 -43.95 0.43 -31.71
C LEU A 13 -42.53 1.03 -31.46
N MET A 14 -42.48 2.14 -30.74
CA MET A 14 -41.23 2.65 -30.17
C MET A 14 -40.83 1.75 -28.98
N SER A 15 -39.89 0.88 -29.18
CA SER A 15 -39.27 0.11 -28.10
C SER A 15 -38.36 1.05 -27.32
N ALA A 16 -38.80 1.54 -26.16
CA ALA A 16 -38.00 2.30 -25.23
C ALA A 16 -37.08 1.33 -24.49
N THR A 17 -35.85 1.20 -24.93
CA THR A 17 -34.81 0.55 -24.15
C THR A 17 -34.45 1.44 -22.95
N PHE A 18 -34.96 1.09 -21.79
CA PHE A 18 -34.51 1.66 -20.52
C PHE A 18 -33.07 1.20 -20.28
N PHE A 19 -32.12 2.07 -20.56
CA PHE A 19 -30.78 1.91 -19.98
C PHE A 19 -30.89 2.16 -18.48
N CYS A 20 -30.90 1.08 -17.69
CA CYS A 20 -30.77 1.16 -16.26
C CYS A 20 -29.30 1.60 -15.99
N VAL A 21 -29.10 2.91 -15.89
CA VAL A 21 -27.82 3.43 -15.36
C VAL A 21 -27.85 3.08 -13.88
N SER A 22 -27.16 2.01 -13.49
CA SER A 22 -26.91 1.71 -12.09
C SER A 22 -26.15 2.91 -11.52
N SER A 23 -26.82 3.75 -10.77
CA SER A 23 -26.18 4.78 -9.96
C SER A 23 -25.34 4.06 -8.91
N MET A 24 -24.05 3.93 -9.15
CA MET A 24 -23.12 3.48 -8.12
C MET A 24 -23.08 4.59 -7.06
N ALA A 25 -23.46 4.28 -5.83
CA ALA A 25 -23.23 5.20 -4.74
C ALA A 25 -21.73 5.40 -4.56
N ALA A 26 -21.33 6.60 -4.16
CA ALA A 26 -19.94 6.84 -3.84
C ALA A 26 -19.49 5.94 -2.68
N PRO A 27 -18.26 5.41 -2.71
CA PRO A 27 -17.71 4.66 -1.60
C PRO A 27 -17.74 5.47 -0.31
N VAL A 28 -18.00 4.81 0.82
CA VAL A 28 -18.08 5.43 2.14
C VAL A 28 -16.87 5.01 3.00
N LEU A 29 -16.36 5.96 3.78
CA LEU A 29 -15.33 5.72 4.77
C LEU A 29 -15.99 5.66 6.15
N GLN A 30 -15.92 4.50 6.80
CA GLN A 30 -16.45 4.30 8.14
C GLN A 30 -15.31 4.07 9.14
N GLU A 31 -15.37 4.78 10.25
CA GLU A 31 -14.47 4.56 11.37
C GLU A 31 -15.04 3.50 12.30
N HIS A 32 -14.18 2.60 12.72
CA HIS A 32 -14.49 1.52 13.66
C HIS A 32 -13.40 1.42 14.72
N HIS A 33 -13.71 0.63 15.75
CA HIS A 33 -12.76 0.29 16.81
C HIS A 33 -12.72 -1.22 16.99
N THR A 34 -11.54 -1.74 17.27
CA THR A 34 -11.29 -3.12 17.65
C THR A 34 -10.37 -3.17 18.85
N GLU A 35 -10.27 -4.31 19.51
CA GLU A 35 -9.33 -4.49 20.61
C GLU A 35 -8.17 -5.37 20.14
N ILE A 36 -6.93 -4.89 20.32
CA ILE A 36 -5.71 -5.66 20.07
C ILE A 36 -4.88 -5.62 21.36
N ASP A 37 -4.63 -6.78 21.95
CA ASP A 37 -3.90 -6.94 23.22
C ASP A 37 -4.44 -6.06 24.35
N GLY A 38 -5.77 -6.03 24.53
CA GLY A 38 -6.43 -5.23 25.56
C GLY A 38 -6.42 -3.70 25.32
N LYS A 39 -5.99 -3.27 24.13
CA LYS A 39 -5.94 -1.85 23.77
C LYS A 39 -6.91 -1.55 22.64
N GLN A 40 -7.69 -0.51 22.79
CA GLN A 40 -8.56 -0.02 21.74
C GLN A 40 -7.72 0.50 20.57
N ARG A 41 -8.06 0.03 19.36
CA ARG A 41 -7.42 0.41 18.11
C ARG A 41 -8.46 0.94 17.14
N ARG A 42 -8.17 2.06 16.51
CA ARG A 42 -9.00 2.64 15.47
C ARG A 42 -8.64 2.01 14.14
N TYR A 43 -9.65 1.68 13.34
CA TYR A 43 -9.48 1.28 11.96
C TYR A 43 -10.57 1.88 11.09
N TYR A 44 -10.36 1.88 9.80
CA TYR A 44 -11.29 2.39 8.81
C TYR A 44 -11.63 1.30 7.81
N HIS A 45 -12.92 1.25 7.47
CA HIS A 45 -13.42 0.46 6.36
C HIS A 45 -13.90 1.42 5.28
N PHE A 46 -13.23 1.40 4.13
CA PHE A 46 -13.60 2.19 2.95
C PHE A 46 -14.17 1.25 1.92
N PHE A 47 -15.48 1.36 1.64
CA PHE A 47 -16.19 0.38 0.84
C PHE A 47 -17.35 1.00 0.06
N ASP A 48 -17.80 0.28 -0.98
CA ASP A 48 -18.98 0.61 -1.74
C ASP A 48 -20.22 -0.07 -1.12
N PRO A 49 -21.13 0.70 -0.49
CA PRO A 49 -22.26 0.14 0.26
C PRO A 49 -23.37 -0.45 -0.63
N LEU A 50 -23.38 -0.12 -1.92
CA LEU A 50 -24.40 -0.60 -2.87
C LEU A 50 -23.84 -1.64 -3.85
N ALA A 51 -22.61 -2.07 -3.69
CA ALA A 51 -22.06 -3.11 -4.53
C ALA A 51 -22.84 -4.43 -4.37
N LEU A 52 -23.30 -4.99 -5.47
CA LEU A 52 -23.98 -6.31 -5.48
C LEU A 52 -23.06 -7.44 -5.02
N HIS A 53 -21.76 -7.28 -5.26
CA HIS A 53 -20.71 -8.17 -4.80
C HIS A 53 -19.61 -7.32 -4.15
N PRO A 54 -19.13 -7.68 -2.98
CA PRO A 54 -18.01 -6.98 -2.37
C PRO A 54 -16.79 -7.11 -3.30
N GLY A 55 -16.05 -6.02 -3.46
CA GLY A 55 -14.79 -6.02 -4.20
C GLY A 55 -13.73 -6.87 -3.51
N GLN A 56 -12.57 -6.99 -4.15
CA GLN A 56 -11.39 -7.60 -3.53
C GLN A 56 -11.09 -6.93 -2.18
N VAL A 57 -10.97 -7.72 -1.12
CA VAL A 57 -10.56 -7.19 0.19
C VAL A 57 -9.10 -6.78 0.12
N ILE A 58 -8.85 -5.52 0.43
CA ILE A 58 -7.50 -4.93 0.48
C ILE A 58 -7.20 -4.50 1.92
N LEU A 59 -6.15 -5.06 2.50
CA LEU A 59 -5.56 -4.55 3.74
C LEU A 59 -4.49 -3.53 3.35
N LEU A 60 -4.74 -2.25 3.65
CA LEU A 60 -3.81 -1.18 3.36
C LEU A 60 -2.88 -0.93 4.55
N VAL A 61 -1.59 -0.80 4.28
CA VAL A 61 -0.53 -0.50 5.24
C VAL A 61 0.11 0.83 4.88
N SER A 62 -0.09 1.85 5.72
CA SER A 62 0.40 3.21 5.46
C SER A 62 1.92 3.35 5.61
N GLY A 63 2.47 4.43 5.08
CA GLY A 63 3.87 4.81 5.24
C GLY A 63 4.24 5.30 6.65
N SER A 64 5.40 5.95 6.76
CA SER A 64 5.95 6.50 8.00
C SER A 64 5.16 7.70 8.53
N GLY A 65 5.48 8.10 9.77
CA GLY A 65 4.92 9.29 10.42
C GLY A 65 3.59 9.05 11.12
N CYS A 66 3.13 10.07 11.84
CA CYS A 66 1.94 10.08 12.69
C CYS A 66 0.76 10.85 12.08
N ASN A 67 0.73 11.00 10.76
CA ASN A 67 -0.41 11.62 10.08
C ASN A 67 -1.63 10.69 10.05
N ASP A 68 -2.81 11.25 10.20
CA ASP A 68 -4.07 10.53 9.98
C ASP A 68 -4.22 10.18 8.49
N PHE A 69 -3.91 8.94 8.14
CA PHE A 69 -3.91 8.51 6.76
C PHE A 69 -5.34 8.35 6.21
N SER A 70 -6.35 8.19 7.06
CA SER A 70 -7.74 8.03 6.65
C SER A 70 -8.21 9.20 5.76
N LEU A 71 -7.69 10.40 6.00
CA LEU A 71 -8.01 11.59 5.20
C LEU A 71 -7.57 11.48 3.72
N ARG A 72 -6.58 10.62 3.44
CA ARG A 72 -6.03 10.40 2.10
C ARG A 72 -6.58 9.17 1.42
N LEU A 73 -7.18 8.26 2.18
CA LEU A 73 -7.62 6.96 1.68
C LEU A 73 -8.56 7.04 0.47
N PRO A 74 -9.63 7.87 0.48
CA PRO A 74 -10.51 8.01 -0.68
C PRO A 74 -9.78 8.52 -1.93
N LEU A 75 -8.80 9.44 -1.77
CA LEU A 75 -8.06 10.01 -2.88
C LEU A 75 -7.18 8.99 -3.60
N PHE A 76 -6.64 8.01 -2.89
CA PHE A 76 -5.86 6.93 -3.50
C PHE A 76 -6.69 6.05 -4.41
N PHE A 77 -7.97 5.82 -4.07
CA PHE A 77 -8.89 4.94 -4.80
C PHE A 77 -9.82 5.68 -5.77
N GLU A 78 -9.62 6.99 -5.99
CA GLU A 78 -10.48 7.80 -6.86
C GLU A 78 -10.60 7.24 -8.28
N ARG A 79 -9.55 6.62 -8.81
CA ARG A 79 -9.51 6.02 -10.15
C ARG A 79 -9.71 4.49 -10.15
N TYR A 80 -10.00 3.89 -9.00
CA TYR A 80 -10.26 2.46 -8.90
C TYR A 80 -11.64 2.14 -9.48
N THR A 81 -11.72 1.16 -10.40
CA THR A 81 -12.90 0.92 -11.24
C THR A 81 -13.82 -0.20 -10.75
N GLU A 82 -13.38 -0.98 -9.79
CA GLU A 82 -14.16 -2.04 -9.15
C GLU A 82 -14.74 -1.57 -7.82
N PRO A 83 -15.73 -2.29 -7.24
CA PRO A 83 -16.20 -1.97 -5.91
C PRO A 83 -15.05 -1.94 -4.89
N VAL A 84 -14.92 -0.82 -4.20
CA VAL A 84 -13.89 -0.63 -3.18
C VAL A 84 -14.22 -1.47 -1.94
N ASN A 85 -13.21 -2.11 -1.35
CA ASN A 85 -13.33 -2.87 -0.10
C ASN A 85 -11.99 -2.87 0.64
N VAL A 86 -11.68 -1.78 1.31
CA VAL A 86 -10.37 -1.51 1.91
C VAL A 86 -10.48 -1.39 3.41
N TYR A 87 -9.68 -2.18 4.11
CA TYR A 87 -9.46 -2.08 5.55
C TYR A 87 -8.12 -1.39 5.82
N TYR A 88 -8.14 -0.40 6.68
CA TYR A 88 -6.96 0.33 7.12
C TYR A 88 -6.90 0.40 8.64
N LEU A 89 -5.92 -0.28 9.24
CA LEU A 89 -5.65 -0.18 10.67
C LEU A 89 -4.76 1.05 10.91
N GLU A 90 -5.28 2.02 11.68
CA GLU A 90 -4.52 3.20 12.04
C GLU A 90 -3.37 2.85 13.00
N LYS A 91 -2.23 3.51 12.84
CA LYS A 91 -1.11 3.36 13.76
C LYS A 91 -1.49 3.76 15.18
N THR A 92 -0.87 3.12 16.17
CA THR A 92 -1.11 3.43 17.57
C THR A 92 -0.75 4.88 17.87
N ARG A 93 -1.61 5.59 18.64
CA ARG A 93 -1.38 6.98 19.06
C ARG A 93 -1.37 8.02 17.94
N VAL A 94 -1.90 7.72 16.77
CA VAL A 94 -2.19 8.74 15.76
C VAL A 94 -3.47 9.47 16.18
N GLU A 95 -3.37 10.80 16.32
CA GLU A 95 -4.52 11.64 16.61
C GLU A 95 -5.39 11.83 15.37
N LYS A 96 -6.70 12.04 15.56
CA LYS A 96 -7.60 12.39 14.46
C LYS A 96 -7.18 13.70 13.82
N GLN A 97 -7.19 13.72 12.47
CA GLN A 97 -6.83 14.89 11.67
C GLN A 97 -5.37 15.35 11.86
N ALA A 98 -4.52 14.51 12.46
CA ALA A 98 -3.10 14.82 12.55
C ALA A 98 -2.48 14.95 11.16
N ASP A 99 -1.74 16.02 10.92
CA ASP A 99 -1.02 16.28 9.67
C ASP A 99 0.36 15.61 9.60
N GLY A 100 0.81 15.02 10.73
CA GLY A 100 2.11 14.35 10.84
C GLY A 100 3.29 15.29 11.06
N SER A 101 3.06 16.60 11.22
CA SER A 101 4.12 17.59 11.42
C SER A 101 4.84 17.42 12.77
N LYS A 102 4.16 16.85 13.75
CA LYS A 102 4.69 16.63 15.08
C LYS A 102 4.14 15.34 15.70
N CYS A 103 4.98 14.34 15.82
CA CYS A 103 4.63 13.07 16.47
C CYS A 103 4.86 13.15 17.99
N SER A 104 3.92 12.56 18.76
CA SER A 104 4.05 12.51 20.21
C SER A 104 5.10 11.50 20.67
N PRO A 105 5.67 11.63 21.87
CA PRO A 105 6.57 10.62 22.45
C PRO A 105 5.89 9.26 22.59
N GLU A 106 4.60 9.23 22.89
CA GLU A 106 3.82 7.99 23.00
C GLU A 106 3.66 7.29 21.64
N PHE A 107 3.52 8.06 20.55
CA PHE A 107 3.57 7.52 19.20
C PHE A 107 4.95 6.92 18.92
N GLN A 108 6.03 7.68 19.14
CA GLN A 108 7.41 7.23 18.91
C GLN A 108 7.76 5.95 19.68
N ALA A 109 7.21 5.80 20.90
CA ALA A 109 7.43 4.61 21.71
C ALA A 109 6.74 3.35 21.13
N THR A 110 5.71 3.52 20.32
CA THR A 110 4.90 2.42 19.75
C THR A 110 5.10 2.21 18.25
N ASP A 111 5.70 3.16 17.53
CA ASP A 111 5.96 3.04 16.09
C ASP A 111 7.23 2.22 15.86
N LYS A 112 7.08 0.89 15.92
CA LYS A 112 8.16 -0.10 15.75
C LYS A 112 7.73 -1.16 14.74
N PHE A 113 8.68 -1.67 14.00
CA PHE A 113 8.45 -2.68 12.97
C PHE A 113 7.66 -3.89 13.50
N GLU A 114 8.14 -4.47 14.61
CA GLU A 114 7.55 -5.68 15.18
C GLU A 114 6.14 -5.43 15.74
N ILE A 115 5.91 -4.26 16.32
CA ILE A 115 4.58 -3.87 16.83
C ILE A 115 3.61 -3.71 15.66
N ARG A 116 4.01 -2.99 14.61
CA ARG A 116 3.16 -2.80 13.44
C ARG A 116 2.83 -4.11 12.73
N LEU A 117 3.83 -4.98 12.56
CA LEU A 117 3.61 -6.32 11.98
C LEU A 117 2.62 -7.12 12.82
N ALA A 118 2.86 -7.22 14.14
CA ALA A 118 2.00 -7.95 15.05
C ALA A 118 0.56 -7.40 15.08
N ASP A 119 0.41 -6.08 15.08
CA ASP A 119 -0.90 -5.40 15.05
C ASP A 119 -1.71 -5.77 13.80
N HIS A 120 -1.11 -5.76 12.61
CA HIS A 120 -1.80 -6.12 11.37
C HIS A 120 -2.18 -7.61 11.34
N LEU A 121 -1.31 -8.50 11.81
CA LEU A 121 -1.62 -9.93 11.90
C LEU A 121 -2.80 -10.18 12.85
N LYS A 122 -2.77 -9.59 14.04
CA LYS A 122 -3.85 -9.69 15.02
C LYS A 122 -5.15 -9.05 14.52
N PHE A 123 -5.06 -7.92 13.85
CA PHE A 123 -6.22 -7.26 13.24
C PHE A 123 -6.94 -8.18 12.26
N MET A 124 -6.22 -8.86 11.37
CA MET A 124 -6.82 -9.84 10.46
C MET A 124 -7.45 -11.05 11.15
N GLU A 125 -7.01 -11.39 12.37
CA GLU A 125 -7.56 -12.51 13.14
C GLU A 125 -8.71 -12.09 14.07
N GLN A 126 -8.85 -10.82 14.38
CA GLN A 126 -9.81 -10.32 15.37
C GLN A 126 -10.96 -9.55 14.75
N GLU A 127 -10.69 -8.77 13.67
CA GLU A 127 -11.75 -8.05 12.95
C GLU A 127 -12.76 -9.07 12.37
N PRO A 128 -14.07 -8.95 12.67
CA PRO A 128 -15.05 -9.99 12.39
C PRO A 128 -15.16 -10.42 10.93
N ASP A 129 -15.02 -9.50 9.98
CA ASP A 129 -15.15 -9.81 8.55
C ASP A 129 -13.82 -10.34 7.98
N LEU A 130 -12.68 -9.75 8.37
CA LEU A 130 -11.36 -10.27 7.98
C LEU A 130 -11.10 -11.66 8.58
N LYS A 131 -11.55 -11.91 9.80
CA LYS A 131 -11.45 -13.22 10.47
C LYS A 131 -12.11 -14.34 9.67
N LYS A 132 -13.25 -14.06 9.04
CA LYS A 132 -14.02 -15.04 8.24
C LYS A 132 -13.46 -15.27 6.84
N MET A 133 -12.52 -14.39 6.39
CA MET A 133 -11.96 -14.49 5.05
C MET A 133 -11.21 -15.83 4.86
N PRO A 134 -11.43 -16.48 3.71
CA PRO A 134 -10.70 -17.71 3.36
C PRO A 134 -9.19 -17.47 3.21
N ALA A 135 -8.44 -18.55 3.20
CA ALA A 135 -7.02 -18.49 2.83
C ALA A 135 -6.85 -17.88 1.43
N ARG A 136 -5.81 -17.07 1.26
CA ARG A 136 -5.45 -16.44 -0.01
C ARG A 136 -6.53 -15.55 -0.63
N SER A 137 -7.36 -14.88 0.18
CA SER A 137 -8.44 -14.02 -0.31
C SER A 137 -8.23 -12.52 -0.03
N ILE A 138 -7.24 -12.16 0.76
CA ILE A 138 -6.92 -10.77 1.11
C ILE A 138 -5.71 -10.31 0.27
N ALA A 139 -5.80 -9.11 -0.30
CA ALA A 139 -4.65 -8.42 -0.87
C ALA A 139 -4.04 -7.49 0.18
N VAL A 140 -2.71 -7.49 0.31
CA VAL A 140 -2.01 -6.48 1.11
C VAL A 140 -1.43 -5.43 0.18
N LEU A 141 -1.75 -4.15 0.46
CA LEU A 141 -1.23 -2.99 -0.26
C LEU A 141 -0.42 -2.11 0.70
N GLY A 142 0.89 -2.07 0.52
CA GLY A 142 1.80 -1.29 1.35
C GLY A 142 2.38 -0.07 0.64
N PHE A 143 2.45 1.08 1.34
CA PHE A 143 3.09 2.29 0.83
C PHE A 143 4.31 2.66 1.66
N SER A 144 5.46 2.94 1.00
CA SER A 144 6.68 3.40 1.67
C SER A 144 7.08 2.43 2.81
N GLU A 145 7.19 2.89 4.05
CA GLU A 145 7.42 2.05 5.23
C GLU A 145 6.40 0.90 5.35
N GLY A 146 5.13 1.13 5.00
CA GLY A 146 4.12 0.06 4.92
C GLY A 146 4.45 -0.98 3.87
N GLY A 147 5.12 -0.59 2.79
CA GLY A 147 5.65 -1.51 1.77
C GLY A 147 6.80 -2.37 2.28
N ALA A 148 7.58 -1.90 3.26
CA ALA A 148 8.61 -2.70 3.93
C ALA A 148 8.00 -3.76 4.88
N ILE A 149 6.82 -3.50 5.47
CA ILE A 149 6.11 -4.42 6.37
C ILE A 149 5.23 -5.41 5.60
N ALA A 150 4.61 -4.98 4.51
CA ALA A 150 3.62 -5.76 3.75
C ALA A 150 4.09 -7.17 3.35
N PRO A 151 5.34 -7.40 2.89
CA PRO A 151 5.84 -8.74 2.59
C PRO A 151 5.84 -9.67 3.80
N TYR A 152 6.16 -9.16 4.99
CA TYR A 152 6.14 -9.93 6.23
C TYR A 152 4.71 -10.31 6.65
N ILE A 153 3.75 -9.40 6.48
CA ILE A 153 2.33 -9.71 6.68
C ILE A 153 1.89 -10.83 5.72
N ALA A 154 2.30 -10.75 4.45
CA ALA A 154 1.97 -11.75 3.44
C ALA A 154 2.59 -13.12 3.75
N ARG A 155 3.81 -13.16 4.29
CA ARG A 155 4.48 -14.39 4.70
C ARG A 155 3.79 -15.04 5.91
N ASP A 156 3.43 -14.24 6.91
CA ASP A 156 3.00 -14.72 8.23
C ASP A 156 1.48 -14.96 8.30
N SER A 157 0.70 -14.51 7.31
CA SER A 157 -0.73 -14.73 7.24
C SER A 157 -1.15 -15.58 6.04
N LYS A 158 -1.78 -16.73 6.32
CA LYS A 158 -2.36 -17.61 5.28
C LYS A 158 -3.52 -16.97 4.51
N LYS A 159 -4.09 -15.88 5.01
CA LYS A 159 -5.22 -15.17 4.37
C LYS A 159 -4.79 -14.33 3.18
N VAL A 160 -3.50 -13.97 3.11
CA VAL A 160 -2.99 -13.12 2.04
C VAL A 160 -2.79 -13.94 0.76
N GLY A 161 -3.37 -13.45 -0.32
CA GLY A 161 -3.30 -14.04 -1.67
C GLY A 161 -2.64 -13.14 -2.71
N TRP A 162 -2.46 -11.84 -2.41
CA TRP A 162 -1.80 -10.87 -3.30
C TRP A 162 -0.98 -9.88 -2.48
N LEU A 163 0.18 -9.51 -2.99
CA LEU A 163 1.03 -8.48 -2.40
C LEU A 163 1.30 -7.38 -3.42
N ALA A 164 0.92 -6.15 -3.09
CA ALA A 164 1.23 -4.95 -3.86
C ALA A 164 1.97 -3.95 -2.98
N THR A 165 3.07 -3.37 -3.48
CA THR A 165 3.82 -2.33 -2.75
C THR A 165 4.14 -1.15 -3.65
N ALA A 166 4.22 0.04 -3.07
CA ALA A 166 4.60 1.25 -3.77
C ALA A 166 5.58 2.09 -2.93
N GLY A 167 6.65 2.60 -3.54
CA GLY A 167 7.69 3.36 -2.86
C GLY A 167 8.49 2.53 -1.87
N SER A 168 8.67 1.23 -2.14
CA SER A 168 9.45 0.31 -1.31
C SER A 168 10.06 -0.78 -2.21
N GLY A 169 11.25 -1.25 -1.89
CA GLY A 169 11.97 -2.22 -2.72
C GLY A 169 12.48 -3.43 -1.96
N GLY A 170 13.56 -4.05 -2.44
CA GLY A 170 14.12 -5.29 -1.92
C GLY A 170 15.37 -5.14 -1.07
N LEU A 171 16.01 -3.98 -1.08
CA LEU A 171 17.20 -3.74 -0.27
C LEU A 171 16.83 -3.43 1.19
N LYS A 172 17.77 -3.65 2.10
CA LYS A 172 17.66 -3.17 3.47
C LYS A 172 17.74 -1.65 3.48
N GLN A 173 16.98 -0.99 4.35
CA GLN A 173 17.01 0.46 4.43
C GLN A 173 18.40 1.00 4.79
N SER A 174 19.19 0.22 5.54
CA SER A 174 20.61 0.54 5.79
C SER A 174 21.47 0.56 4.51
N GLU A 175 21.16 -0.26 3.52
CA GLU A 175 21.81 -0.25 2.21
C GLU A 175 21.34 0.92 1.35
N GLU A 176 20.04 1.22 1.40
CA GLU A 176 19.42 2.33 0.68
C GLU A 176 20.02 3.68 1.06
N PHE A 177 20.22 3.92 2.36
CA PHE A 177 20.86 5.15 2.85
C PHE A 177 22.30 5.28 2.39
N LEU A 178 23.05 4.17 2.31
CA LEU A 178 24.42 4.17 1.80
C LEU A 178 24.46 4.47 0.29
N ILE A 179 23.49 4.01 -0.49
CA ILE A 179 23.36 4.35 -1.92
C ILE A 179 23.17 5.87 -2.10
N PHE A 180 22.31 6.48 -1.30
CA PHE A 180 22.10 7.93 -1.35
C PHE A 180 23.35 8.71 -0.89
N ALA A 181 24.04 8.26 0.16
CA ALA A 181 25.29 8.85 0.62
C ALA A 181 26.38 8.80 -0.46
N ASP A 182 26.56 7.65 -1.09
CA ASP A 182 27.55 7.45 -2.16
C ASP A 182 27.25 8.30 -3.42
N ARG A 183 25.97 8.63 -3.65
CA ARG A 183 25.53 9.51 -4.74
C ARG A 183 25.59 10.99 -4.44
N GLY A 184 25.97 11.36 -3.23
CA GLY A 184 25.99 12.76 -2.82
C GLY A 184 24.62 13.38 -2.61
N ILE A 185 23.56 12.57 -2.37
CA ILE A 185 22.19 13.05 -2.14
C ILE A 185 22.04 13.57 -0.71
N GLU A 186 21.60 14.82 -0.55
CA GLU A 186 21.26 15.37 0.77
C GLU A 186 19.93 14.85 1.25
N PRO A 187 19.74 14.62 2.58
CA PRO A 187 20.70 14.86 3.68
C PRO A 187 21.71 13.73 3.91
N TYR A 188 21.72 12.68 3.12
CA TYR A 188 22.52 11.47 3.33
C TYR A 188 24.05 11.70 3.12
N ALA A 189 24.41 12.63 2.23
CA ALA A 189 25.82 12.94 1.96
C ALA A 189 26.35 14.08 2.83
N LYS A 190 25.50 15.06 3.16
CA LYS A 190 25.81 16.23 4.00
C LYS A 190 24.60 16.57 4.86
N PRO A 191 24.80 16.85 6.15
CA PRO A 191 26.07 16.93 6.92
C PRO A 191 26.65 15.57 7.28
N PHE A 192 26.05 14.47 6.85
CA PHE A 192 26.46 13.11 7.15
C PHE A 192 27.45 12.57 6.10
N SER A 193 27.92 11.36 6.31
CA SER A 193 28.79 10.64 5.39
C SER A 193 28.51 9.14 5.47
N ARG A 194 29.01 8.37 4.52
CA ARG A 194 28.94 6.91 4.58
C ARG A 194 29.48 6.34 5.90
N ASP A 195 30.64 6.83 6.36
CA ASP A 195 31.23 6.36 7.61
C ASP A 195 30.38 6.71 8.82
N TYR A 196 29.74 7.88 8.82
CA TYR A 196 28.77 8.26 9.85
C TYR A 196 27.62 7.26 9.91
N PHE A 197 27.05 6.87 8.76
CA PHE A 197 25.97 5.88 8.73
C PHE A 197 26.42 4.54 9.27
N LEU A 198 27.59 4.04 8.86
CA LEU A 198 28.10 2.76 9.34
C LEU A 198 28.30 2.78 10.87
N GLN A 199 28.86 3.85 11.42
CA GLN A 199 28.98 4.00 12.87
C GLN A 199 27.64 4.08 13.57
N MET A 200 26.68 4.81 13.00
CA MET A 200 25.33 4.92 13.54
C MET A 200 24.58 3.57 13.53
N TYR A 201 24.76 2.77 12.49
CA TYR A 201 24.18 1.42 12.41
C TYR A 201 24.73 0.50 13.51
N ASP A 202 26.02 0.60 13.82
CA ASP A 202 26.62 -0.16 14.91
C ASP A 202 26.13 0.31 16.28
N ASP A 203 25.89 1.60 16.45
CA ASP A 203 25.30 2.16 17.67
C ASP A 203 23.85 1.69 17.85
N ILE A 204 23.03 1.72 16.78
CA ILE A 204 21.65 1.23 16.81
C ILE A 204 21.61 -0.28 17.11
N ARG A 205 22.49 -1.09 16.54
CA ARG A 205 22.56 -2.54 16.86
C ARG A 205 22.89 -2.81 18.32
N ARG A 206 23.75 -1.99 18.91
CA ARG A 206 24.17 -2.15 20.33
C ARG A 206 23.08 -1.70 21.31
N ASP A 207 22.26 -0.72 20.93
CA ASP A 207 21.30 -0.07 21.81
C ASP A 207 19.90 0.03 21.18
N GLY A 208 19.51 -1.01 20.46
CA GLY A 208 18.31 -1.05 19.62
C GLY A 208 16.96 -0.95 20.33
N ASN A 209 16.92 -0.93 21.67
CA ASN A 209 15.69 -0.69 22.43
C ASN A 209 15.59 0.74 22.99
N ASN A 210 16.55 1.59 22.68
CA ASN A 210 16.62 2.93 23.21
C ASN A 210 15.58 3.85 22.56
N LEU A 211 14.72 4.48 23.39
CA LEU A 211 13.68 5.40 22.97
C LEU A 211 14.13 6.88 23.02
N GLU A 212 15.26 7.18 23.70
CA GLU A 212 15.75 8.54 23.90
C GLU A 212 16.77 8.96 22.83
N LYS A 213 17.53 7.99 22.31
CA LYS A 213 18.45 8.25 21.20
C LYS A 213 17.70 8.29 19.89
N GLU A 214 18.01 9.29 19.10
CA GLU A 214 17.36 9.52 17.81
C GLU A 214 18.33 9.45 16.62
N PHE A 215 17.79 9.04 15.49
CA PHE A 215 18.42 9.08 14.18
C PHE A 215 17.36 9.41 13.14
N PHE A 216 17.56 10.40 12.28
CA PHE A 216 16.57 10.85 11.31
C PHE A 216 15.15 10.99 11.88
N GLY A 217 15.03 11.62 13.06
CA GLY A 217 13.74 11.95 13.69
C GLY A 217 12.96 10.76 14.25
N HIS A 218 13.57 9.58 14.35
CA HIS A 218 13.00 8.40 15.00
C HIS A 218 13.96 7.83 16.02
N SER A 219 13.40 7.12 17.02
CA SER A 219 14.21 6.47 18.05
C SER A 219 15.05 5.31 17.49
N TYR A 220 16.11 4.94 18.23
CA TYR A 220 16.86 3.72 17.90
C TYR A 220 15.99 2.47 17.93
N ALA A 221 14.99 2.46 18.82
CA ALA A 221 14.04 1.35 18.88
C ALA A 221 13.17 1.20 17.61
N TYR A 222 12.85 2.30 16.93
CA TYR A 222 12.23 2.26 15.62
C TYR A 222 13.22 1.70 14.58
N TRP A 223 14.42 2.28 14.50
CA TRP A 223 15.41 1.95 13.47
C TRP A 223 15.95 0.54 13.58
N SER A 224 16.03 -0.03 14.80
CA SER A 224 16.52 -1.40 14.99
C SER A 224 15.74 -2.46 14.21
N GLY A 225 14.44 -2.26 14.00
CA GLY A 225 13.60 -3.15 13.19
C GLY A 225 13.65 -2.81 11.70
N TYR A 226 13.55 -1.53 11.33
CA TYR A 226 13.45 -1.12 9.92
C TYR A 226 14.77 -1.19 9.16
N LEU A 227 15.89 -0.69 9.74
CA LEU A 227 17.17 -0.61 9.03
C LEU A 227 17.72 -1.96 8.57
N PHE A 228 17.44 -3.01 9.33
CA PHE A 228 18.11 -4.30 9.13
C PHE A 228 17.16 -5.39 8.65
N SER A 229 15.87 -5.10 8.50
CA SER A 229 14.91 -5.99 7.84
C SER A 229 15.35 -6.23 6.39
N ASP A 230 15.18 -7.46 5.91
CA ASP A 230 15.59 -7.88 4.56
C ASP A 230 14.34 -8.24 3.75
N PRO A 231 13.75 -7.28 3.01
CA PRO A 231 12.54 -7.53 2.24
C PRO A 231 12.74 -8.57 1.14
N LEU A 232 13.89 -8.56 0.45
CA LEU A 232 14.15 -9.48 -0.66
C LEU A 232 14.05 -10.95 -0.24
N ILE A 233 14.63 -11.30 0.92
CA ILE A 233 14.54 -12.67 1.46
C ILE A 233 13.08 -13.06 1.71
N VAL A 234 12.25 -12.13 2.18
CA VAL A 234 10.83 -12.38 2.43
C VAL A 234 10.05 -12.52 1.14
N TYR A 235 10.25 -11.63 0.18
CA TYR A 235 9.63 -11.73 -1.16
C TYR A 235 9.96 -13.08 -1.81
N ALA A 236 11.20 -13.56 -1.71
CA ALA A 236 11.63 -14.84 -2.27
C ALA A 236 10.89 -16.06 -1.70
N GLN A 237 10.39 -15.96 -0.46
CA GLN A 237 9.63 -17.02 0.22
C GLN A 237 8.15 -17.08 -0.19
N LEU A 238 7.62 -16.03 -0.83
CA LEU A 238 6.20 -15.95 -1.17
C LEU A 238 5.87 -16.73 -2.44
N ASP A 239 4.72 -17.43 -2.40
CA ASP A 239 4.13 -18.18 -3.53
C ASP A 239 2.74 -17.61 -3.87
N ILE A 240 2.66 -16.30 -3.99
CA ILE A 240 1.47 -15.53 -4.36
C ILE A 240 1.83 -14.53 -5.46
N PRO A 241 0.87 -14.02 -6.24
CA PRO A 241 1.11 -12.90 -7.13
C PRO A 241 1.62 -11.66 -6.37
N MET A 242 2.66 -11.03 -6.90
CA MET A 242 3.31 -9.88 -6.29
C MET A 242 3.58 -8.78 -7.31
N VAL A 243 3.43 -7.53 -6.90
CA VAL A 243 3.83 -6.37 -7.70
C VAL A 243 4.46 -5.29 -6.81
N ALA A 244 5.56 -4.72 -7.28
CA ALA A 244 6.20 -3.58 -6.65
C ALA A 244 6.29 -2.40 -7.63
N ALA A 245 5.93 -1.19 -7.18
CA ALA A 245 5.97 0.04 -7.98
C ALA A 245 6.90 1.07 -7.34
N MET A 246 7.77 1.69 -8.14
CA MET A 246 8.66 2.74 -7.66
C MET A 246 8.80 3.88 -8.68
N GLY A 247 9.04 5.09 -8.17
CA GLY A 247 9.44 6.22 -8.99
C GLY A 247 10.91 6.18 -9.35
N GLU A 248 11.26 6.50 -10.59
CA GLU A 248 12.67 6.55 -11.04
C GLU A 248 13.49 7.61 -10.28
N LYS A 249 12.83 8.71 -9.90
CA LYS A 249 13.44 9.82 -9.14
C LYS A 249 12.98 9.85 -7.69
N ASP A 250 12.75 8.68 -7.12
CA ASP A 250 12.43 8.55 -5.70
C ASP A 250 13.62 9.04 -4.85
N ASP A 251 13.37 10.00 -3.98
CA ASP A 251 14.34 10.65 -3.10
C ASP A 251 14.31 10.12 -1.65
N SER A 252 13.44 9.17 -1.39
CA SER A 252 13.27 8.54 -0.06
C SER A 252 13.71 7.09 -0.05
N VAL A 253 13.51 6.37 -1.16
CA VAL A 253 13.95 4.99 -1.39
C VAL A 253 14.60 4.91 -2.78
N PRO A 254 15.88 4.57 -2.90
CA PRO A 254 16.57 4.57 -4.19
C PRO A 254 15.98 3.52 -5.13
N ILE A 255 15.83 3.89 -6.40
CA ILE A 255 15.24 3.01 -7.43
C ILE A 255 15.95 1.65 -7.55
N GLU A 256 17.21 1.58 -7.15
CA GLU A 256 17.99 0.34 -7.07
C GLU A 256 17.33 -0.69 -6.16
N SER A 257 16.62 -0.27 -5.14
CA SER A 257 15.91 -1.17 -4.24
C SER A 257 14.80 -1.93 -4.99
N GLY A 258 14.04 -1.27 -5.83
CA GLY A 258 13.05 -1.92 -6.70
C GLY A 258 13.69 -2.76 -7.81
N ARG A 259 14.76 -2.22 -8.40
CA ARG A 259 15.52 -2.95 -9.44
C ARG A 259 16.17 -4.22 -8.88
N ALA A 260 16.56 -4.26 -7.59
CA ALA A 260 17.04 -5.48 -6.93
C ALA A 260 15.97 -6.58 -6.89
N LEU A 261 14.70 -6.24 -6.60
CA LEU A 261 13.58 -7.18 -6.72
C LEU A 261 13.41 -7.67 -8.16
N ARG A 262 13.36 -6.74 -9.11
CA ARG A 262 13.25 -7.09 -10.54
C ARG A 262 14.34 -8.06 -10.97
N ASP A 263 15.59 -7.76 -10.65
CA ASP A 263 16.75 -8.54 -11.11
C ASP A 263 16.81 -9.91 -10.43
N TYR A 264 16.30 -10.01 -9.20
CA TYR A 264 16.11 -11.29 -8.53
C TYR A 264 15.05 -12.14 -9.24
N PHE A 265 13.86 -11.60 -9.47
CA PHE A 265 12.74 -12.33 -10.05
C PHE A 265 12.90 -12.62 -11.55
N LEU A 266 13.69 -11.85 -12.29
CA LEU A 266 14.11 -12.21 -13.64
C LEU A 266 14.89 -13.55 -13.68
N LYS A 267 15.56 -13.93 -12.59
CA LYS A 267 16.28 -15.21 -12.44
C LYS A 267 15.38 -16.30 -11.83
N HIS A 268 14.19 -15.94 -11.37
CA HIS A 268 13.20 -16.81 -10.74
C HIS A 268 11.83 -16.71 -11.44
N PRO A 269 11.74 -17.06 -12.73
CA PRO A 269 10.52 -16.90 -13.55
C PRO A 269 9.35 -17.79 -13.09
N GLU A 270 9.60 -18.76 -12.21
CA GLU A 270 8.56 -19.56 -11.55
C GLU A 270 7.72 -18.77 -10.55
N LYS A 271 8.20 -17.61 -10.11
CA LYS A 271 7.48 -16.71 -9.20
C LYS A 271 6.67 -15.69 -9.99
N ASP A 272 5.44 -15.43 -9.56
CA ASP A 272 4.59 -14.42 -10.18
C ASP A 272 4.88 -13.03 -9.58
N PHE A 273 5.86 -12.34 -10.14
CA PHE A 273 6.29 -11.01 -9.70
C PHE A 273 6.35 -10.03 -10.87
N GLN A 274 5.90 -8.81 -10.62
CA GLN A 274 6.01 -7.69 -11.56
C GLN A 274 6.67 -6.49 -10.89
N PHE A 275 7.53 -5.79 -11.63
CA PHE A 275 8.11 -4.52 -11.21
C PHE A 275 7.65 -3.41 -12.15
N VAL A 276 7.10 -2.34 -11.57
CA VAL A 276 6.60 -1.17 -12.30
C VAL A 276 7.46 0.03 -11.94
N GLU A 277 8.31 0.44 -12.86
CA GLU A 277 9.11 1.66 -12.73
C GLU A 277 8.38 2.83 -13.40
N PHE A 278 8.05 3.87 -12.62
CA PHE A 278 7.42 5.08 -13.12
C PHE A 278 8.48 6.10 -13.53
N PRO A 279 8.70 6.34 -14.85
CA PRO A 279 9.76 7.23 -15.33
C PRO A 279 9.60 8.65 -14.80
N GLY A 280 10.67 9.23 -14.30
CA GLY A 280 10.73 10.59 -13.78
C GLY A 280 9.92 10.86 -12.52
N ALA A 281 9.23 9.86 -11.95
CA ALA A 281 8.35 10.04 -10.81
C ALA A 281 9.11 10.04 -9.47
N SER A 282 8.58 10.80 -8.52
CA SER A 282 9.05 10.92 -7.14
C SER A 282 8.64 9.71 -6.27
N HIS A 283 8.94 9.76 -4.96
CA HIS A 283 8.53 8.76 -3.96
C HIS A 283 7.03 8.46 -3.97
N GLY A 284 6.19 9.47 -4.17
CA GLY A 284 4.74 9.30 -4.29
C GLY A 284 4.27 8.81 -5.66
N LEU A 285 5.14 8.30 -6.53
CA LEU A 285 4.88 7.92 -7.92
C LEU A 285 4.33 9.08 -8.77
N LYS A 286 4.69 10.33 -8.47
CA LYS A 286 4.14 11.52 -9.11
C LYS A 286 5.17 12.21 -9.98
N THR A 287 4.70 12.72 -11.13
CA THR A 287 5.36 13.74 -11.93
C THR A 287 4.52 15.02 -11.93
N ALA A 288 4.92 16.05 -12.66
CA ALA A 288 4.14 17.29 -12.77
C ALA A 288 2.75 17.07 -13.39
N ASP A 289 2.64 16.10 -14.29
CA ASP A 289 1.46 15.82 -15.13
C ASP A 289 0.82 14.46 -14.86
N ARG A 290 1.37 13.65 -13.96
CA ARG A 290 0.94 12.26 -13.73
C ARG A 290 0.83 11.91 -12.23
N ASN A 291 -0.26 11.26 -11.86
CA ASN A 291 -0.45 10.64 -10.54
C ASN A 291 -0.31 9.12 -10.65
N GLY A 292 0.93 8.62 -10.68
CA GLY A 292 1.21 7.20 -10.82
C GLY A 292 0.70 6.35 -9.66
N ALA A 293 0.53 6.91 -8.46
CA ALA A 293 -0.07 6.16 -7.35
C ALA A 293 -1.53 5.78 -7.63
N GLN A 294 -2.33 6.73 -8.14
CA GLN A 294 -3.72 6.42 -8.54
C GLN A 294 -3.77 5.46 -9.74
N GLU A 295 -2.83 5.59 -10.70
CA GLU A 295 -2.76 4.67 -11.85
C GLU A 295 -2.38 3.26 -11.41
N PHE A 296 -1.41 3.12 -10.52
CA PHE A 296 -1.01 1.84 -9.95
C PHE A 296 -2.18 1.16 -9.23
N ILE A 297 -2.91 1.91 -8.38
CA ILE A 297 -4.07 1.38 -7.66
C ILE A 297 -5.20 1.02 -8.63
N ALA A 298 -5.47 1.83 -9.65
CA ALA A 298 -6.48 1.52 -10.65
C ALA A 298 -6.15 0.21 -11.41
N SER A 299 -4.87 -0.03 -11.68
CA SER A 299 -4.41 -1.25 -12.34
C SER A 299 -4.60 -2.52 -11.49
N LEU A 300 -4.64 -2.40 -10.16
CA LEU A 300 -4.90 -3.54 -9.27
C LEU A 300 -6.24 -4.21 -9.58
N ALA A 301 -7.25 -3.46 -10.02
CA ALA A 301 -8.57 -4.00 -10.37
C ALA A 301 -8.51 -5.08 -11.46
N ALA A 302 -7.74 -4.85 -12.52
CA ALA A 302 -7.52 -5.82 -13.59
C ALA A 302 -6.57 -6.96 -13.15
N TRP A 303 -5.55 -6.61 -12.37
CA TRP A 303 -4.57 -7.58 -11.88
C TRP A 303 -5.20 -8.63 -10.95
N PHE A 304 -6.10 -8.26 -10.05
CA PHE A 304 -6.84 -9.20 -9.21
C PHE A 304 -7.71 -10.18 -10.00
N LYS A 305 -8.05 -9.83 -11.25
CA LYS A 305 -8.76 -10.70 -12.20
C LYS A 305 -7.82 -11.55 -13.07
N GLY A 306 -6.51 -11.49 -12.81
CA GLY A 306 -5.48 -12.27 -13.50
C GLY A 306 -4.92 -11.62 -14.77
N ASP A 307 -5.19 -10.34 -15.03
CA ASP A 307 -4.58 -9.65 -16.16
C ASP A 307 -3.12 -9.33 -15.85
N LYS A 308 -2.20 -10.07 -16.47
CA LYS A 308 -0.75 -9.88 -16.29
C LYS A 308 -0.21 -8.62 -16.96
N ARG A 309 -0.99 -7.96 -17.82
CA ARG A 309 -0.63 -6.71 -18.50
C ARG A 309 -1.23 -5.48 -17.80
N ALA A 310 -1.86 -5.67 -16.64
CA ALA A 310 -2.53 -4.59 -15.91
C ALA A 310 -1.62 -3.39 -15.61
N PHE A 311 -0.31 -3.62 -15.50
CA PHE A 311 0.70 -2.61 -15.16
C PHE A 311 1.56 -2.14 -16.34
N GLU A 312 1.22 -2.50 -17.58
CA GLU A 312 1.88 -1.92 -18.75
C GLU A 312 1.59 -0.42 -18.79
N LEU A 313 2.63 0.40 -18.64
CA LEU A 313 2.51 1.86 -18.66
C LEU A 313 2.18 2.31 -20.08
N LYS A 314 1.10 3.08 -20.20
CA LYS A 314 0.62 3.65 -21.48
C LYS A 314 1.25 5.01 -21.74
#